data_7d3aefe9fb7b64fb1a1c2659844ea40d
#
_entry.id   7d3aefe9fb7b64fb1a1c2659844ea40d
#
_cell.length_a   1.000
_cell.length_b   1.000
_cell.length_c   1.000
_cell.angle_alpha   90.00
_cell.angle_beta   90.00
_cell.angle_gamma   90.00
#
_symmetry.space_group_name_H-M   'P 1'
#
loop_
_entity.id
_entity.type
_entity.pdbx_description
1 polymer ?
#
loop_
_entity_poly.entity_id
_entity_poly.type
_entity_poly.pdbx_seq_one_letter_code
_entity_poly.pdbx_strand_id
1 'polypeptide(L)'
;MRILTEEKRLTGKQKRIISVFVIILLAVFTAAVMWFIGRPMVSLVSEPEQFRDWVESKGLWSRFIFIGMMIFQVVIALVPGEPLEIGAGYAFGAIEGTLLCVAGVTLGSLLVFGLVRKFGIRLIEVFFDFDKIKKLKFLQNEKRLDLITFIVFFLPGTPKDLLTYFVGLTDIKLSKFVIIASVARLPSVITSTVGGSALGMKQYEFAAIVFAATILISLLGLFAYNKICAYREKKK
;
A
#
# COMPACT_ATOMS: atom_id res chain seq x y z
N MET A 1 -0.58 -25.20 -7.13
CA MET A 1 -1.51 -25.32 -6.00
C MET A 1 -1.06 -26.48 -5.14
N ARG A 2 0.01 -26.27 -4.41
CA ARG A 2 0.66 -27.30 -3.54
C ARG A 2 0.63 -26.76 -2.12
N ILE A 3 -0.37 -27.00 -1.34
CA ILE A 3 -0.40 -27.05 0.13
C ILE A 3 -1.88 -27.22 0.56
N LEU A 4 -2.40 -28.44 0.43
CA LEU A 4 -3.57 -28.88 1.20
C LEU A 4 -3.22 -30.25 1.77
N THR A 5 -2.31 -30.26 2.74
CA THR A 5 -2.17 -31.39 3.65
C THR A 5 -3.14 -31.21 4.81
N GLU A 6 -3.88 -32.27 5.10
CA GLU A 6 -4.87 -32.36 6.17
C GLU A 6 -4.34 -31.84 7.50
N GLU A 7 -4.88 -30.73 7.99
CA GLU A 7 -4.73 -30.31 9.38
C GLU A 7 -6.08 -30.45 10.10
N LYS A 8 -6.02 -31.04 11.29
CA LYS A 8 -7.11 -31.28 12.26
C LYS A 8 -8.17 -30.17 12.19
N ARG A 9 -9.34 -30.50 11.69
CA ARG A 9 -10.48 -29.56 11.59
C ARG A 9 -10.94 -29.19 12.99
N LEU A 10 -10.66 -27.95 13.38
CA LEU A 10 -11.20 -27.35 14.59
C LEU A 10 -12.73 -27.35 14.54
N THR A 11 -13.38 -27.64 15.67
CA THR A 11 -14.84 -27.62 15.81
C THR A 11 -15.36 -26.19 15.53
N GLY A 12 -16.55 -26.06 14.94
CA GLY A 12 -17.10 -24.75 14.54
C GLY A 12 -17.15 -23.71 15.67
N LYS A 13 -17.34 -24.13 16.92
CA LYS A 13 -17.28 -23.29 18.12
C LYS A 13 -15.85 -22.76 18.39
N GLN A 14 -14.85 -23.63 18.27
CA GLN A 14 -13.43 -23.25 18.45
C GLN A 14 -12.95 -22.29 17.37
N LYS A 15 -13.35 -22.53 16.10
CA LYS A 15 -13.05 -21.58 15.00
C LYS A 15 -13.62 -20.20 15.28
N ARG A 16 -14.85 -20.11 15.78
CA ARG A 16 -15.53 -18.84 16.07
C ARG A 16 -14.84 -18.09 17.22
N ILE A 17 -14.47 -18.79 18.29
CA ILE A 17 -13.74 -18.18 19.43
C ILE A 17 -12.36 -17.69 19.00
N ILE A 18 -11.59 -18.51 18.27
CA ILE A 18 -10.28 -18.14 17.76
C ILE A 18 -10.38 -16.95 16.80
N SER A 19 -11.36 -16.95 15.87
CA SER A 19 -11.56 -15.82 14.96
C SER A 19 -11.91 -14.54 15.70
N VAL A 20 -12.78 -14.57 16.70
CA VAL A 20 -13.13 -13.40 17.50
C VAL A 20 -11.91 -12.91 18.29
N PHE A 21 -11.15 -13.81 18.91
CA PHE A 21 -9.93 -13.46 19.64
C PHE A 21 -8.88 -12.83 18.72
N VAL A 22 -8.66 -13.40 17.54
CA VAL A 22 -7.73 -12.87 16.53
C VAL A 22 -8.18 -11.50 16.04
N ILE A 23 -9.48 -11.30 15.79
CA ILE A 23 -10.03 -9.99 15.37
C ILE A 23 -9.82 -8.95 16.47
N ILE A 24 -10.09 -9.30 17.73
CA ILE A 24 -9.87 -8.38 18.87
C ILE A 24 -8.37 -8.07 19.02
N LEU A 25 -7.52 -9.09 18.99
CA LEU A 25 -6.07 -8.91 19.06
C LEU A 25 -5.56 -8.01 17.92
N LEU A 26 -6.07 -8.22 16.71
CA LEU A 26 -5.74 -7.41 15.55
C LEU A 26 -6.22 -5.96 15.71
N ALA A 27 -7.46 -5.77 16.17
CA ALA A 27 -8.03 -4.45 16.41
C ALA A 27 -7.21 -3.69 17.48
N VAL A 28 -6.85 -4.36 18.57
CA VAL A 28 -5.99 -3.80 19.64
C VAL A 28 -4.60 -3.49 19.11
N PHE A 29 -3.99 -4.42 18.35
CA PHE A 29 -2.69 -4.20 17.72
C PHE A 29 -2.73 -3.02 16.74
N THR A 30 -3.74 -2.96 15.88
CA THR A 30 -3.93 -1.86 14.93
C THR A 30 -4.14 -0.53 15.65
N ALA A 31 -4.96 -0.51 16.71
CA ALA A 31 -5.18 0.68 17.53
C ALA A 31 -3.88 1.12 18.24
N ALA A 32 -3.10 0.19 18.78
CA ALA A 32 -1.81 0.47 19.38
C ALA A 32 -0.82 1.03 18.35
N VAL A 33 -0.73 0.40 17.18
CA VAL A 33 0.14 0.89 16.09
C VAL A 33 -0.29 2.28 15.62
N MET A 34 -1.59 2.51 15.42
CA MET A 34 -2.11 3.84 15.05
C MET A 34 -1.85 4.87 16.16
N TRP A 35 -1.92 4.47 17.42
CA TRP A 35 -1.68 5.37 18.54
C TRP A 35 -0.19 5.71 18.72
N PHE A 36 0.69 4.69 18.74
CA PHE A 36 2.11 4.87 19.04
C PHE A 36 2.96 5.27 17.84
N ILE A 37 2.53 4.93 16.61
CA ILE A 37 3.31 5.15 15.40
C ILE A 37 2.54 5.99 14.39
N GLY A 38 1.30 5.64 14.10
CA GLY A 38 0.48 6.35 13.11
C GLY A 38 0.20 7.80 13.53
N ARG A 39 -0.15 8.03 14.79
CA ARG A 39 -0.37 9.40 15.32
C ARG A 39 0.88 10.27 15.24
N PRO A 40 2.05 9.84 15.76
CA PRO A 40 3.28 10.60 15.61
C PRO A 40 3.68 10.82 14.14
N MET A 41 3.49 9.81 13.28
CA MET A 41 3.76 9.95 11.85
C MET A 41 2.81 10.95 11.19
N VAL A 42 1.52 10.87 11.48
CA VAL A 42 0.52 11.80 10.94
C VAL A 42 0.73 13.19 11.53
N SER A 43 1.02 13.36 12.82
CA SER A 43 1.29 14.66 13.41
C SER A 43 2.57 15.29 12.85
N LEU A 44 3.61 14.49 12.65
CA LEU A 44 4.86 14.94 12.02
C LEU A 44 4.63 15.48 10.60
N VAL A 45 3.73 14.83 9.84
CA VAL A 45 3.37 15.26 8.49
C VAL A 45 2.33 16.38 8.50
N SER A 46 1.48 16.44 9.54
CA SER A 46 0.49 17.51 9.71
C SER A 46 1.13 18.86 10.09
N GLU A 47 2.37 18.83 10.56
CA GLU A 47 3.20 20.01 10.82
C GLU A 47 4.44 19.99 9.92
N PRO A 48 4.28 20.33 8.63
CA PRO A 48 5.33 20.14 7.63
C PRO A 48 6.63 20.87 7.93
N GLU A 49 6.57 22.02 8.60
CA GLU A 49 7.76 22.79 9.03
C GLU A 49 8.55 22.01 10.08
N GLN A 50 7.88 21.47 11.10
CA GLN A 50 8.54 20.64 12.11
C GLN A 50 9.15 19.35 11.51
N PHE A 51 8.48 18.76 10.52
CA PHE A 51 9.03 17.61 9.82
C PHE A 51 10.29 17.98 9.03
N ARG A 52 10.31 19.13 8.36
CA ARG A 52 11.51 19.64 7.68
C ARG A 52 12.65 19.87 8.66
N ASP A 53 12.39 20.56 9.78
CA ASP A 53 13.38 20.84 10.83
C ASP A 53 13.94 19.54 11.41
N TRP A 54 13.08 18.54 11.62
CA TRP A 54 13.50 17.22 12.06
C TRP A 54 14.41 16.54 11.03
N VAL A 55 14.05 16.59 9.74
CA VAL A 55 14.88 16.05 8.65
C VAL A 55 16.24 16.72 8.63
N GLU A 56 16.29 18.04 8.72
CA GLU A 56 17.54 18.82 8.73
C GLU A 56 18.38 18.48 9.97
N SER A 57 17.78 18.35 11.14
CA SER A 57 18.47 18.00 12.39
C SER A 57 19.12 16.63 12.38
N LYS A 58 18.55 15.65 11.67
CA LYS A 58 19.05 14.27 11.57
C LYS A 58 19.98 14.03 10.38
N GLY A 59 20.08 14.96 9.45
CA GLY A 59 20.93 14.85 8.27
C GLY A 59 20.68 13.57 7.48
N LEU A 60 21.74 12.81 7.17
CA LEU A 60 21.63 11.57 6.40
C LEU A 60 20.79 10.48 7.08
N TRP A 61 20.75 10.46 8.41
CA TRP A 61 19.95 9.47 9.15
C TRP A 61 18.45 9.62 8.92
N SER A 62 17.97 10.84 8.65
CA SER A 62 16.55 11.09 8.35
C SER A 62 16.06 10.27 7.15
N ARG A 63 16.91 10.05 6.15
CA ARG A 63 16.61 9.28 4.95
C ARG A 63 16.39 7.81 5.26
N PHE A 64 17.27 7.22 6.06
CA PHE A 64 17.13 5.81 6.48
C PHE A 64 15.91 5.60 7.37
N ILE A 65 15.66 6.52 8.29
CA ILE A 65 14.48 6.47 9.16
C ILE A 65 13.21 6.59 8.30
N PHE A 66 13.20 7.52 7.34
CA PHE A 66 12.07 7.71 6.44
C PHE A 66 11.80 6.46 5.57
N ILE A 67 12.83 5.84 5.00
CA ILE A 67 12.69 4.56 4.29
C ILE A 67 12.11 3.49 5.23
N GLY A 68 12.56 3.43 6.48
CA GLY A 68 12.01 2.54 7.51
C GLY A 68 10.52 2.80 7.76
N MET A 69 10.09 4.06 7.85
CA MET A 69 8.68 4.44 7.97
C MET A 69 7.86 3.99 6.76
N MET A 70 8.38 4.18 5.55
CA MET A 70 7.73 3.73 4.32
C MET A 70 7.62 2.21 4.23
N ILE A 71 8.65 1.46 4.65
CA ILE A 71 8.58 -0.01 4.75
C ILE A 71 7.50 -0.42 5.74
N PHE A 72 7.50 0.21 6.91
CA PHE A 72 6.58 -0.10 8.00
C PHE A 72 5.11 0.12 7.60
N GLN A 73 4.79 1.25 6.95
CA GLN A 73 3.43 1.53 6.48
C GLN A 73 2.95 0.48 5.45
N VAL A 74 3.82 0.02 4.53
CA VAL A 74 3.49 -1.05 3.56
C VAL A 74 3.21 -2.36 4.30
N VAL A 75 4.01 -2.70 5.31
CA VAL A 75 3.83 -3.94 6.10
C VAL A 75 2.53 -3.91 6.89
N ILE A 76 2.15 -2.79 7.46
CA ILE A 76 0.90 -2.68 8.21
C ILE A 76 -0.30 -2.57 7.27
N ALA A 77 -0.12 -2.03 6.06
CA ALA A 77 -1.13 -1.87 5.01
C ALA A 77 -2.40 -1.08 5.39
N LEU A 78 -2.51 -0.61 6.62
CA LEU A 78 -3.64 0.17 7.15
C LEU A 78 -3.29 1.66 7.29
N VAL A 79 -2.01 1.98 7.32
CA VAL A 79 -1.53 3.36 7.34
C VAL A 79 -1.50 3.88 5.90
N PRO A 80 -2.21 4.98 5.60
CA PRO A 80 -2.19 5.54 4.25
C PRO A 80 -0.78 6.05 3.91
N GLY A 81 -0.26 5.69 2.74
CA GLY A 81 1.07 6.10 2.29
C GLY A 81 1.13 7.51 1.72
N GLU A 82 0.02 8.00 1.16
CA GLU A 82 -0.04 9.31 0.50
C GLU A 82 0.39 10.48 1.41
N PRO A 83 0.00 10.58 2.69
CA PRO A 83 0.51 11.63 3.56
C PRO A 83 2.02 11.61 3.73
N LEU A 84 2.63 10.42 3.79
CA LEU A 84 4.09 10.27 3.88
C LEU A 84 4.77 10.69 2.58
N GLU A 85 4.20 10.34 1.42
CA GLU A 85 4.70 10.76 0.11
C GLU A 85 4.67 12.29 -0.04
N ILE A 86 3.57 12.94 0.38
CA ILE A 86 3.45 14.41 0.39
C ILE A 86 4.47 15.02 1.34
N GLY A 87 4.59 14.47 2.56
CA GLY A 87 5.59 14.91 3.54
C GLY A 87 7.02 14.76 3.04
N ALA A 88 7.33 13.67 2.33
CA ALA A 88 8.63 13.47 1.70
C ALA A 88 8.92 14.56 0.66
N GLY A 89 7.95 14.86 -0.19
CA GLY A 89 8.06 15.95 -1.15
C GLY A 89 8.31 17.30 -0.49
N TYR A 90 7.63 17.57 0.61
CA TYR A 90 7.79 18.79 1.39
C TYR A 90 9.19 18.94 2.02
N ALA A 91 9.68 17.87 2.66
CA ALA A 91 10.90 17.91 3.46
C ALA A 91 12.18 17.63 2.65
N PHE A 92 12.14 16.67 1.71
CA PHE A 92 13.29 16.26 0.89
C PHE A 92 13.26 16.84 -0.54
N GLY A 93 12.15 17.49 -0.94
CA GLY A 93 11.92 17.93 -2.31
C GLY A 93 11.38 16.83 -3.22
N ALA A 94 10.97 17.21 -4.44
CA ALA A 94 10.26 16.32 -5.37
C ALA A 94 11.09 15.09 -5.78
N ILE A 95 12.35 15.30 -6.17
CA ILE A 95 13.22 14.23 -6.73
C ILE A 95 13.65 13.28 -5.62
N GLU A 96 14.29 13.80 -4.58
CA GLU A 96 14.82 12.97 -3.49
C GLU A 96 13.65 12.28 -2.74
N GLY A 97 12.57 13.01 -2.44
CA GLY A 97 11.38 12.46 -1.83
C GLY A 97 10.78 11.31 -2.64
N THR A 98 10.70 11.45 -3.98
CA THR A 98 10.25 10.37 -4.87
C THR A 98 11.15 9.14 -4.76
N LEU A 99 12.47 9.31 -4.81
CA LEU A 99 13.43 8.22 -4.74
C LEU A 99 13.33 7.46 -3.40
N LEU A 100 13.24 8.20 -2.29
CA LEU A 100 13.08 7.62 -0.95
C LEU A 100 11.76 6.85 -0.81
N CYS A 101 10.66 7.43 -1.30
CA CYS A 101 9.35 6.76 -1.31
C CYS A 101 9.40 5.48 -2.14
N VAL A 102 9.90 5.54 -3.37
CA VAL A 102 9.97 4.36 -4.26
C VAL A 102 10.86 3.28 -3.65
N ALA A 103 12.01 3.64 -3.08
CA ALA A 103 12.87 2.69 -2.39
C ALA A 103 12.12 2.03 -1.22
N GLY A 104 11.48 2.83 -0.36
CA GLY A 104 10.76 2.33 0.82
C GLY A 104 9.58 1.43 0.46
N VAL A 105 8.70 1.85 -0.49
CA VAL A 105 7.55 1.01 -0.89
C VAL A 105 7.99 -0.25 -1.63
N THR A 106 9.08 -0.20 -2.39
CA THR A 106 9.62 -1.38 -3.08
C THR A 106 10.16 -2.39 -2.07
N LEU A 107 10.98 -1.94 -1.12
CA LEU A 107 11.53 -2.79 -0.06
C LEU A 107 10.42 -3.36 0.84
N GLY A 108 9.44 -2.53 1.22
CA GLY A 108 8.27 -2.96 1.99
C GLY A 108 7.44 -4.00 1.24
N SER A 109 7.19 -3.78 -0.04
CA SER A 109 6.45 -4.73 -0.90
C SER A 109 7.20 -6.06 -1.08
N LEU A 110 8.53 -6.01 -1.22
CA LEU A 110 9.39 -7.20 -1.24
C LEU A 110 9.28 -8.00 0.06
N LEU A 111 9.34 -7.31 1.20
CA LEU A 111 9.24 -7.92 2.51
C LEU A 111 7.88 -8.59 2.71
N VAL A 112 6.78 -7.87 2.42
CA VAL A 112 5.42 -8.41 2.48
C VAL A 112 5.25 -9.61 1.56
N PHE A 113 5.68 -9.51 0.30
CA PHE A 113 5.62 -10.60 -0.66
C PHE A 113 6.38 -11.84 -0.17
N GLY A 114 7.60 -11.66 0.38
CA GLY A 114 8.40 -12.73 0.96
C GLY A 114 7.73 -13.38 2.17
N LEU A 115 7.16 -12.57 3.08
CA LEU A 115 6.41 -13.06 4.24
C LEU A 115 5.19 -13.87 3.82
N VAL A 116 4.41 -13.37 2.86
CA VAL A 116 3.23 -14.09 2.34
C VAL A 116 3.64 -15.39 1.64
N ARG A 117 4.73 -15.39 0.89
CA ARG A 117 5.27 -16.61 0.27
C ARG A 117 5.71 -17.66 1.30
N LYS A 118 6.28 -17.21 2.41
CA LYS A 118 6.80 -18.09 3.47
C LYS A 118 5.68 -18.62 4.37
N PHE A 119 4.76 -17.75 4.80
CA PHE A 119 3.72 -18.08 5.77
C PHE A 119 2.38 -18.42 5.10
N GLY A 120 2.23 -18.14 3.81
CA GLY A 120 1.06 -18.48 3.02
C GLY A 120 -0.19 -17.76 3.48
N ILE A 121 -1.32 -18.44 3.29
CA ILE A 121 -2.64 -17.91 3.58
C ILE A 121 -2.86 -17.57 5.06
N ARG A 122 -2.12 -18.21 5.98
CA ARG A 122 -2.23 -17.95 7.42
C ARG A 122 -1.98 -16.50 7.78
N LEU A 123 -1.06 -15.83 7.06
CA LEU A 123 -0.77 -14.41 7.28
C LEU A 123 -1.96 -13.52 6.88
N ILE A 124 -2.70 -13.92 5.86
CA ILE A 124 -3.80 -13.13 5.31
C ILE A 124 -5.10 -13.41 6.03
N GLU A 125 -5.30 -14.63 6.53
CA GLU A 125 -6.46 -14.99 7.36
C GLU A 125 -6.55 -14.16 8.65
N VAL A 126 -5.43 -13.57 9.08
CA VAL A 126 -5.40 -12.62 10.19
C VAL A 126 -6.19 -11.33 9.85
N PHE A 127 -6.17 -10.91 8.58
CA PHE A 127 -6.81 -9.67 8.12
C PHE A 127 -8.11 -9.91 7.37
N PHE A 128 -8.27 -11.08 6.71
CA PHE A 128 -9.38 -11.34 5.80
C PHE A 128 -9.91 -12.76 5.93
N ASP A 129 -11.21 -12.90 5.76
CA ASP A 129 -11.90 -14.20 5.72
C ASP A 129 -11.51 -14.98 4.45
N PHE A 130 -11.02 -16.20 4.62
CA PHE A 130 -10.55 -17.09 3.55
C PHE A 130 -11.59 -17.34 2.47
N ASP A 131 -12.85 -17.52 2.86
CA ASP A 131 -13.94 -17.80 1.91
C ASP A 131 -14.21 -16.60 0.98
N LYS A 132 -13.91 -15.38 1.44
CA LYS A 132 -13.99 -14.18 0.61
C LYS A 132 -12.81 -14.10 -0.36
N ILE A 133 -11.63 -14.52 0.06
CA ILE A 133 -10.41 -14.53 -0.79
C ILE A 133 -10.55 -15.52 -1.94
N LYS A 134 -11.04 -16.73 -1.68
CA LYS A 134 -11.30 -17.75 -2.72
C LYS A 134 -12.25 -17.28 -3.81
N LYS A 135 -13.20 -16.41 -3.49
CA LYS A 135 -14.17 -15.85 -4.44
C LYS A 135 -13.58 -14.79 -5.39
N LEU A 136 -12.37 -14.33 -5.13
CA LEU A 136 -11.70 -13.36 -5.98
C LEU A 136 -11.17 -14.03 -7.26
N LYS A 137 -12.06 -14.18 -8.25
CA LYS A 137 -11.78 -14.83 -9.55
C LYS A 137 -10.57 -14.25 -10.30
N PHE A 138 -10.16 -13.03 -10.01
CA PHE A 138 -9.01 -12.39 -10.66
C PHE A 138 -7.67 -12.99 -10.20
N LEU A 139 -7.60 -13.55 -8.99
CA LEU A 139 -6.40 -14.22 -8.48
C LEU A 139 -6.09 -15.56 -9.20
N GLN A 140 -7.05 -16.10 -9.95
CA GLN A 140 -6.94 -17.40 -10.61
C GLN A 140 -6.43 -17.31 -12.06
N ASN A 141 -6.31 -16.10 -12.62
CA ASN A 141 -5.88 -15.91 -14.02
C ASN A 141 -4.66 -14.97 -14.05
N GLU A 142 -3.47 -15.53 -14.33
CA GLU A 142 -2.20 -14.81 -14.32
C GLU A 142 -2.20 -13.52 -15.17
N LYS A 143 -2.67 -13.59 -16.43
CA LYS A 143 -2.69 -12.42 -17.33
C LYS A 143 -3.63 -11.31 -16.82
N ARG A 144 -4.74 -11.69 -16.18
CA ARG A 144 -5.67 -10.72 -15.59
C ARG A 144 -5.12 -10.15 -14.29
N LEU A 145 -4.43 -10.98 -13.51
CA LEU A 145 -3.81 -10.58 -12.27
C LEU A 145 -2.76 -9.49 -12.50
N ASP A 146 -1.86 -9.68 -13.46
CA ASP A 146 -0.83 -8.70 -13.80
C ASP A 146 -1.44 -7.35 -14.16
N LEU A 147 -2.44 -7.36 -15.04
CA LEU A 147 -3.12 -6.15 -15.49
C LEU A 147 -3.86 -5.44 -14.34
N ILE A 148 -4.59 -6.21 -13.52
CA ILE A 148 -5.31 -5.65 -12.38
C ILE A 148 -4.34 -5.08 -11.35
N THR A 149 -3.26 -5.82 -11.05
CA THR A 149 -2.22 -5.34 -10.14
C THR A 149 -1.60 -4.05 -10.65
N PHE A 150 -1.26 -3.99 -11.95
CA PHE A 150 -0.73 -2.78 -12.56
C PHE A 150 -1.72 -1.60 -12.46
N ILE A 151 -2.99 -1.80 -12.84
CA ILE A 151 -4.00 -0.75 -12.80
C ILE A 151 -4.22 -0.24 -11.37
N VAL A 152 -4.37 -1.15 -10.40
CA VAL A 152 -4.59 -0.75 -9.01
C VAL A 152 -3.37 -0.02 -8.44
N PHE A 153 -2.16 -0.44 -8.76
CA PHE A 153 -0.95 0.24 -8.29
C PHE A 153 -0.73 1.60 -8.97
N PHE A 154 -1.18 1.73 -10.22
CA PHE A 154 -1.09 2.97 -10.97
C PHE A 154 -2.04 4.05 -10.45
N LEU A 155 -3.24 3.67 -10.03
CA LEU A 155 -4.26 4.62 -9.59
C LEU A 155 -3.94 5.17 -8.19
N PRO A 156 -3.89 6.50 -8.00
CA PRO A 156 -3.81 7.10 -6.66
C PRO A 156 -5.02 6.75 -5.80
N GLY A 157 -4.85 6.70 -4.47
CA GLY A 157 -5.95 6.46 -3.52
C GLY A 157 -6.45 5.01 -3.47
N THR A 158 -5.77 4.07 -4.12
CA THR A 158 -6.13 2.65 -4.08
C THR A 158 -5.40 1.90 -2.97
N PRO A 159 -5.97 0.82 -2.39
CA PRO A 159 -5.34 0.03 -1.33
C PRO A 159 -4.20 -0.87 -1.87
N LYS A 160 -3.14 -0.26 -2.39
CA LYS A 160 -2.01 -0.93 -3.07
C LYS A 160 -1.32 -1.93 -2.14
N ASP A 161 -1.14 -1.56 -0.88
CA ASP A 161 -0.40 -2.36 0.09
C ASP A 161 -1.19 -3.61 0.49
N LEU A 162 -2.51 -3.50 0.63
CA LEU A 162 -3.39 -4.67 0.81
C LEU A 162 -3.32 -5.62 -0.40
N LEU A 163 -3.31 -5.08 -1.62
CA LEU A 163 -3.22 -5.91 -2.82
C LEU A 163 -1.88 -6.67 -2.88
N THR A 164 -0.80 -6.11 -2.35
CA THR A 164 0.51 -6.78 -2.26
C THR A 164 0.41 -8.12 -1.52
N TYR A 165 -0.37 -8.18 -0.43
CA TYR A 165 -0.63 -9.42 0.31
C TYR A 165 -1.34 -10.47 -0.54
N PHE A 166 -2.36 -10.07 -1.30
CA PHE A 166 -3.10 -10.99 -2.16
C PHE A 166 -2.26 -11.48 -3.33
N VAL A 167 -1.48 -10.61 -3.96
CA VAL A 167 -0.61 -10.96 -5.07
C VAL A 167 0.49 -11.92 -4.63
N GLY A 168 0.99 -11.79 -3.39
CA GLY A 168 1.95 -12.72 -2.79
C GLY A 168 1.45 -14.17 -2.70
N LEU A 169 0.13 -14.41 -2.65
CA LEU A 169 -0.47 -15.76 -2.67
C LEU A 169 -0.51 -16.40 -4.05
N THR A 170 -0.26 -15.63 -5.11
CA THR A 170 -0.35 -16.10 -6.49
C THR A 170 0.98 -16.64 -7.00
N ASP A 171 0.98 -17.29 -8.15
CA ASP A 171 2.20 -17.86 -8.75
C ASP A 171 3.05 -16.79 -9.51
N ILE A 172 2.75 -15.49 -9.34
CA ILE A 172 3.52 -14.40 -9.98
C ILE A 172 4.99 -14.48 -9.58
N LYS A 173 5.90 -14.34 -10.54
CA LYS A 173 7.34 -14.33 -10.28
C LYS A 173 7.72 -13.05 -9.52
N LEU A 174 8.61 -13.19 -8.51
CA LEU A 174 9.09 -12.06 -7.71
C LEU A 174 9.59 -10.90 -8.56
N SER A 175 10.43 -11.16 -9.55
CA SER A 175 10.97 -10.14 -10.46
C SER A 175 9.87 -9.35 -11.18
N LYS A 176 8.84 -10.06 -11.67
CA LYS A 176 7.70 -9.45 -12.34
C LYS A 176 6.87 -8.60 -11.38
N PHE A 177 6.62 -9.12 -10.17
CA PHE A 177 5.92 -8.38 -9.13
C PHE A 177 6.66 -7.09 -8.77
N VAL A 178 7.97 -7.15 -8.54
CA VAL A 178 8.79 -5.97 -8.20
C VAL A 178 8.71 -4.90 -9.29
N ILE A 179 8.86 -5.29 -10.56
CA ILE A 179 8.76 -4.35 -11.68
C ILE A 179 7.37 -3.69 -11.69
N ILE A 180 6.30 -4.49 -11.58
CA ILE A 180 4.93 -3.96 -11.56
C ILE A 180 4.73 -3.04 -10.36
N ALA A 181 5.13 -3.47 -9.15
CA ALA A 181 4.95 -2.72 -7.92
C ALA A 181 5.72 -1.39 -7.92
N SER A 182 6.94 -1.38 -8.44
CA SER A 182 7.77 -0.17 -8.51
C SER A 182 7.30 0.78 -9.62
N VAL A 183 7.16 0.27 -10.86
CA VAL A 183 6.85 1.12 -12.03
C VAL A 183 5.42 1.65 -12.00
N ALA A 184 4.45 0.79 -11.63
CA ALA A 184 3.05 1.22 -11.61
C ALA A 184 2.77 2.25 -10.51
N ARG A 185 3.53 2.28 -9.41
CA ARG A 185 3.38 3.28 -8.34
C ARG A 185 4.03 4.63 -8.66
N LEU A 186 4.98 4.68 -9.61
CA LEU A 186 5.70 5.93 -9.93
C LEU A 186 4.79 7.13 -10.17
N PRO A 187 3.74 7.06 -11.01
CA PRO A 187 2.91 8.23 -11.27
C PRO A 187 2.24 8.77 -10.01
N SER A 188 1.72 7.89 -9.15
CA SER A 188 1.09 8.26 -7.89
C SER A 188 2.09 8.88 -6.92
N VAL A 189 3.27 8.27 -6.75
CA VAL A 189 4.32 8.78 -5.87
C VAL A 189 4.84 10.13 -6.36
N ILE A 190 5.09 10.27 -7.67
CA ILE A 190 5.58 11.52 -8.26
C ILE A 190 4.57 12.65 -8.03
N THR A 191 3.27 12.40 -8.26
CA THR A 191 2.26 13.46 -8.06
C THR A 191 2.17 13.87 -6.59
N SER A 192 2.25 12.92 -5.65
CA SER A 192 2.25 13.21 -4.21
C SER A 192 3.49 14.00 -3.79
N THR A 193 4.68 13.59 -4.23
CA THR A 193 5.94 14.25 -3.86
C THR A 193 6.11 15.61 -4.54
N VAL A 194 5.71 15.76 -5.80
CA VAL A 194 5.72 17.07 -6.50
C VAL A 194 4.75 18.03 -5.83
N GLY A 195 3.52 17.57 -5.49
CA GLY A 195 2.54 18.38 -4.75
C GLY A 195 3.09 18.80 -3.39
N GLY A 196 3.68 17.87 -2.64
CA GLY A 196 4.33 18.14 -1.36
C GLY A 196 5.49 19.14 -1.47
N SER A 197 6.34 18.98 -2.47
CA SER A 197 7.45 19.92 -2.74
C SER A 197 6.95 21.32 -3.07
N ALA A 198 5.90 21.44 -3.88
CA ALA A 198 5.27 22.70 -4.20
C ALA A 198 4.71 23.41 -2.94
N LEU A 199 4.09 22.64 -2.01
CA LEU A 199 3.67 23.16 -0.71
C LEU A 199 4.87 23.68 0.09
N GLY A 200 5.98 22.94 0.12
CA GLY A 200 7.21 23.33 0.80
C GLY A 200 7.86 24.62 0.25
N MET A 201 7.68 24.86 -1.04
CA MET A 201 8.10 26.10 -1.72
C MET A 201 7.05 27.22 -1.65
N LYS A 202 5.95 27.04 -0.93
CA LYS A 202 4.80 27.97 -0.83
C LYS A 202 4.14 28.27 -2.19
N GLN A 203 4.28 27.36 -3.15
CA GLN A 203 3.63 27.44 -4.47
C GLN A 203 2.24 26.80 -4.42
N TYR A 204 1.32 27.38 -3.64
CA TYR A 204 0.01 26.79 -3.34
C TYR A 204 -0.86 26.57 -4.57
N GLU A 205 -0.79 27.49 -5.55
CA GLU A 205 -1.56 27.35 -6.80
C GLU A 205 -1.07 26.14 -7.60
N PHE A 206 0.23 25.97 -7.74
CA PHE A 206 0.80 24.81 -8.43
C PHE A 206 0.49 23.50 -7.69
N ALA A 207 0.61 23.49 -6.36
CA ALA A 207 0.22 22.32 -5.56
C ALA A 207 -1.26 21.97 -5.76
N ALA A 208 -2.16 22.96 -5.75
CA ALA A 208 -3.57 22.75 -6.00
C ALA A 208 -3.84 22.15 -7.39
N ILE A 209 -3.15 22.64 -8.43
CA ILE A 209 -3.25 22.09 -9.80
C ILE A 209 -2.80 20.63 -9.83
N VAL A 210 -1.67 20.30 -9.19
CA VAL A 210 -1.13 18.93 -9.16
C VAL A 210 -2.13 18.00 -8.47
N PHE A 211 -2.67 18.37 -7.31
CA PHE A 211 -3.64 17.55 -6.60
C PHE A 211 -4.97 17.43 -7.36
N ALA A 212 -5.46 18.50 -7.95
CA ALA A 212 -6.68 18.47 -8.78
C ALA A 212 -6.50 17.56 -10.00
N ALA A 213 -5.36 17.64 -10.69
CA ALA A 213 -5.02 16.75 -11.80
C ALA A 213 -4.94 15.29 -11.35
N THR A 214 -4.35 15.01 -10.18
CA THR A 214 -4.26 13.66 -9.61
C THR A 214 -5.64 13.09 -9.32
N ILE A 215 -6.53 13.87 -8.72
CA ILE A 215 -7.93 13.47 -8.46
C ILE A 215 -8.65 13.17 -9.77
N LEU A 216 -8.51 14.04 -10.77
CA LEU A 216 -9.15 13.88 -12.08
C LEU A 216 -8.67 12.59 -12.77
N ILE A 217 -7.37 12.33 -12.80
CA ILE A 217 -6.79 11.11 -13.36
C ILE A 217 -7.33 9.87 -12.63
N SER A 218 -7.43 9.93 -11.28
CA SER A 218 -7.96 8.82 -10.47
C SER A 218 -9.43 8.54 -10.80
N LEU A 219 -10.25 9.59 -10.90
CA LEU A 219 -11.67 9.45 -11.26
C LEU A 219 -11.86 8.90 -12.68
N LEU A 220 -11.10 9.41 -13.64
CA LEU A 220 -11.13 8.90 -15.02
C LEU A 220 -10.67 7.44 -15.10
N GLY A 221 -9.63 7.07 -14.35
CA GLY A 221 -9.15 5.71 -14.25
C GLY A 221 -10.19 4.75 -13.67
N LEU A 222 -10.86 5.15 -12.59
CA LEU A 222 -11.96 4.38 -11.99
C LEU A 222 -13.16 4.24 -12.94
N PHE A 223 -13.53 5.33 -13.63
CA PHE A 223 -14.60 5.30 -14.61
C PHE A 223 -14.28 4.36 -15.79
N ALA A 224 -13.07 4.45 -16.34
CA ALA A 224 -12.61 3.55 -17.39
C ALA A 224 -12.60 2.09 -16.94
N TYR A 225 -12.12 1.81 -15.74
CA TYR A 225 -12.11 0.48 -15.14
C TYR A 225 -13.53 -0.10 -15.04
N ASN A 226 -14.47 0.67 -14.47
CA ASN A 226 -15.86 0.26 -14.32
C ASN A 226 -16.52 -0.02 -15.68
N LYS A 227 -16.25 0.81 -16.70
CA LYS A 227 -16.77 0.64 -18.05
C LYS A 227 -16.22 -0.64 -18.71
N ILE A 228 -14.93 -0.92 -18.53
CA ILE A 228 -14.29 -2.15 -19.05
C ILE A 228 -14.88 -3.39 -18.37
N CYS A 229 -15.09 -3.35 -17.06
CA CYS A 229 -15.70 -4.46 -16.31
C CYS A 229 -17.14 -4.70 -16.78
N ALA A 230 -17.96 -3.67 -16.87
CA ALA A 230 -19.36 -3.77 -17.33
C ALA A 230 -19.48 -4.29 -18.78
N TYR A 231 -18.59 -3.85 -19.69
CA TYR A 231 -18.57 -4.34 -21.07
C TYR A 231 -18.24 -5.83 -21.17
N ARG A 232 -17.36 -6.32 -20.28
CA ARG A 232 -16.97 -7.75 -20.24
C ARG A 232 -18.03 -8.65 -19.63
N GLU A 233 -18.85 -8.15 -18.70
CA GLU A 233 -19.99 -8.88 -18.13
C GLU A 233 -21.11 -9.09 -19.17
N LYS A 234 -21.34 -8.10 -20.03
CA LYS A 234 -22.34 -8.19 -21.11
C LYS A 234 -21.96 -9.15 -22.25
N LYS A 235 -20.69 -9.56 -22.32
CA LYS A 235 -20.16 -10.42 -23.41
C LYS A 235 -19.98 -11.89 -22.97
N LYS A 236 -20.41 -12.23 -21.76
CA LYS A 236 -20.52 -13.59 -21.19
C LYS A 236 -21.97 -14.03 -21.12
#